data_be4679a9f9ed6952261e5e7111a359f1
#
_entry.id   be4679a9f9ed6952261e5e7111a359f1
#
_cell.length_a   1.000
_cell.length_b   1.000
_cell.length_c   1.000
_cell.angle_alpha   90.00
_cell.angle_beta   90.00
_cell.angle_gamma   90.00
#
_symmetry.space_group_name_H-M   'P 1'
#
loop_
_entity.id
_entity.type
_entity.pdbx_description
1 polymer ?
#
loop_
_entity_poly.entity_id
_entity_poly.type
_entity_poly.pdbx_seq_one_letter_code
_entity_poly.pdbx_strand_id
1 'polypeptide(L)'
;VRSCSTVKAKKETTEIIGAIGTGGYIQYATPEMREKAATMRGRVVAIKPKSKAKARVLEHHRKFFALIHLGFEYWSPDVSLISEPEYYIAHETAKQFCQLAGREDMYETHGIEIANIVLSKIKKQRESHCDPEAYKCIENYRYQVMIEAGYFDLEMLPNGGTVKRPWSIAFENADQEQFEKIYKGCFNVIWNQSLFQVFNDEQEMQNAVYRFMEFA
;
A
#
# COMPACT_ATOMS: atom_id res chain seq x y z
N VAL A 1 26.66 26.27 19.42
CA VAL A 1 25.33 26.77 18.98
C VAL A 1 24.37 25.61 19.08
N ARG A 2 23.50 25.60 20.11
CA ARG A 2 22.48 24.56 20.32
C ARG A 2 21.25 24.94 19.50
N SER A 3 20.89 24.12 18.50
CA SER A 3 19.61 24.25 17.80
C SER A 3 18.50 23.64 18.66
N CYS A 4 17.63 24.50 19.14
CA CYS A 4 16.40 24.10 19.84
C CYS A 4 15.41 23.61 18.82
N SER A 5 15.17 22.29 18.73
CA SER A 5 14.10 21.70 17.97
C SER A 5 12.79 21.88 18.71
N THR A 6 11.98 22.83 18.27
CA THR A 6 10.59 23.02 18.72
C THR A 6 9.75 21.83 18.27
N VAL A 7 9.47 20.92 19.18
CA VAL A 7 8.46 19.86 19.00
C VAL A 7 7.11 20.57 18.89
N LYS A 8 6.53 20.61 17.69
CA LYS A 8 5.16 21.07 17.48
C LYS A 8 4.22 20.07 18.16
N ALA A 9 3.59 20.47 19.24
CA ALA A 9 2.53 19.71 19.88
C ALA A 9 1.44 19.38 18.84
N LYS A 10 1.15 18.08 18.67
CA LYS A 10 0.09 17.58 17.80
C LYS A 10 -1.22 18.11 18.39
N LYS A 11 -1.92 19.00 17.69
CA LYS A 11 -3.24 19.48 18.08
C LYS A 11 -4.17 18.27 18.09
N GLU A 12 -4.61 17.84 19.26
CA GLU A 12 -5.70 16.87 19.40
C GLU A 12 -6.97 17.47 18.78
N THR A 13 -7.38 16.95 17.65
CA THR A 13 -8.66 17.27 17.04
C THR A 13 -9.74 16.44 17.72
N THR A 14 -10.53 17.07 18.57
CA THR A 14 -11.70 16.41 19.19
C THR A 14 -12.81 16.34 18.16
N GLU A 15 -13.13 15.15 17.68
CA GLU A 15 -14.22 14.92 16.75
C GLU A 15 -15.54 14.73 17.53
N ILE A 16 -16.59 15.48 17.14
CA ILE A 16 -17.93 15.39 17.74
C ILE A 16 -18.88 14.94 16.64
N ILE A 17 -19.54 13.81 16.84
CA ILE A 17 -20.47 13.21 15.89
C ILE A 17 -21.90 13.57 16.31
N GLY A 18 -22.70 14.07 15.35
CA GLY A 18 -24.11 14.41 15.56
C GLY A 18 -24.85 14.57 14.24
N ALA A 19 -26.17 14.59 14.32
CA ALA A 19 -27.05 14.90 13.20
C ALA A 19 -27.57 16.34 13.29
N ILE A 20 -27.78 16.99 12.16
CA ILE A 20 -28.45 18.30 12.10
C ILE A 20 -29.97 18.04 12.09
N GLY A 21 -30.65 18.44 13.16
CA GLY A 21 -32.09 18.34 13.28
C GLY A 21 -32.83 19.38 12.40
N THR A 22 -34.12 19.19 12.23
CA THR A 22 -35.00 20.08 11.40
C THR A 22 -35.00 21.54 11.80
N GLY A 23 -34.62 21.86 13.05
CA GLY A 23 -34.46 23.22 13.57
C GLY A 23 -33.03 23.78 13.47
N GLY A 24 -32.11 23.11 12.74
CA GLY A 24 -30.74 23.57 12.58
C GLY A 24 -29.82 23.35 13.79
N TYR A 25 -30.30 22.68 14.84
CA TYR A 25 -29.48 22.32 16.02
C TYR A 25 -28.83 20.94 15.85
N ILE A 26 -27.72 20.74 16.55
CA ILE A 26 -26.99 19.45 16.53
C ILE A 26 -27.59 18.49 17.55
N GLN A 27 -28.06 17.35 17.07
CA GLN A 27 -28.37 16.20 17.91
C GLN A 27 -27.12 15.33 18.01
N TYR A 28 -26.54 15.19 19.20
CA TYR A 28 -25.35 14.39 19.42
C TYR A 28 -25.65 12.89 19.35
N ALA A 29 -24.75 12.14 18.72
CA ALA A 29 -24.94 10.70 18.50
C ALA A 29 -24.91 9.89 19.79
N THR A 30 -24.17 10.37 20.81
CA THR A 30 -24.07 9.70 22.13
C THR A 30 -24.05 10.74 23.26
N PRO A 31 -24.44 10.35 24.51
CA PRO A 31 -24.33 11.22 25.68
C PRO A 31 -22.91 11.77 25.89
N GLU A 32 -21.88 10.94 25.65
CA GLU A 32 -20.46 11.33 25.77
C GLU A 32 -20.08 12.46 24.79
N MET A 33 -20.63 12.42 23.56
CA MET A 33 -20.41 13.49 22.57
C MET A 33 -21.08 14.79 23.01
N ARG A 34 -22.21 14.71 23.71
CA ARG A 34 -22.88 15.86 24.29
C ARG A 34 -22.06 16.49 25.42
N GLU A 35 -21.44 15.68 26.26
CA GLU A 35 -20.54 16.15 27.32
C GLU A 35 -19.30 16.82 26.74
N LYS A 36 -18.66 16.18 25.75
CA LYS A 36 -17.53 16.78 25.01
C LYS A 36 -17.89 18.12 24.39
N ALA A 37 -19.07 18.22 23.76
CA ALA A 37 -19.56 19.49 23.24
C ALA A 37 -19.81 20.52 24.35
N ALA A 38 -20.26 20.11 25.51
CA ALA A 38 -20.48 20.99 26.65
C ALA A 38 -19.20 21.66 27.17
N THR A 39 -18.04 21.01 27.04
CA THR A 39 -16.74 21.62 27.38
C THR A 39 -16.32 22.74 26.41
N MET A 40 -16.96 22.81 25.25
CA MET A 40 -16.69 23.82 24.23
C MET A 40 -17.67 25.01 24.26
N ARG A 41 -18.56 25.09 25.26
CA ARG A 41 -19.53 26.20 25.39
C ARG A 41 -18.82 27.55 25.43
N GLY A 42 -19.36 28.50 24.68
CA GLY A 42 -18.78 29.85 24.57
C GLY A 42 -17.61 29.99 23.61
N ARG A 43 -17.19 28.91 22.94
CA ARG A 43 -16.12 28.95 21.91
C ARG A 43 -16.74 29.00 20.52
N VAL A 44 -16.15 29.79 19.64
CA VAL A 44 -16.48 29.77 18.21
C VAL A 44 -15.83 28.53 17.60
N VAL A 45 -16.64 27.62 17.03
CA VAL A 45 -16.18 26.39 16.38
C VAL A 45 -16.63 26.38 14.93
N ALA A 46 -15.73 25.96 14.04
CA ALA A 46 -16.07 25.72 12.65
C ALA A 46 -16.59 24.30 12.49
N ILE A 47 -17.82 24.13 12.02
CA ILE A 47 -18.41 22.82 11.78
C ILE A 47 -18.34 22.52 10.30
N LYS A 48 -17.68 21.42 9.93
CA LYS A 48 -17.68 20.88 8.57
C LYS A 48 -18.61 19.66 8.53
N PRO A 49 -19.85 19.81 8.06
CA PRO A 49 -20.75 18.67 7.95
C PRO A 49 -20.23 17.68 6.92
N LYS A 50 -20.05 16.42 7.31
CA LYS A 50 -19.76 15.31 6.41
C LYS A 50 -21.03 14.47 6.27
N SER A 51 -21.50 14.26 5.04
CA SER A 51 -22.65 13.39 4.80
C SER A 51 -22.31 11.95 5.15
N LYS A 52 -23.06 11.35 6.09
CA LYS A 52 -22.91 9.94 6.49
C LYS A 52 -23.48 8.97 5.45
N ALA A 53 -24.23 9.47 4.45
CA ALA A 53 -24.87 8.66 3.41
C ALA A 53 -23.88 7.91 2.49
N LYS A 54 -22.60 8.27 2.54
CA LYS A 54 -21.50 7.62 1.79
C LYS A 54 -20.47 6.96 2.69
N ALA A 55 -20.72 6.84 4.00
CA ALA A 55 -19.80 6.20 4.91
C ALA A 55 -19.79 4.69 4.63
N ARG A 56 -18.60 4.18 4.30
CA ARG A 56 -18.32 2.75 4.17
C ARG A 56 -18.70 2.01 5.47
N VAL A 57 -19.36 0.85 5.33
CA VAL A 57 -19.70 0.01 6.48
C VAL A 57 -18.41 -0.53 7.11
N LEU A 58 -18.31 -0.48 8.44
CA LEU A 58 -17.14 -0.96 9.21
C LEU A 58 -16.80 -2.42 8.88
N GLU A 59 -17.82 -3.23 8.63
CA GLU A 59 -17.67 -4.64 8.26
C GLU A 59 -16.85 -4.81 6.98
N HIS A 60 -17.10 -4.01 5.95
CA HIS A 60 -16.33 -4.06 4.70
C HIS A 60 -14.88 -3.67 4.90
N HIS A 61 -14.61 -2.74 5.82
CA HIS A 61 -13.25 -2.38 6.18
C HIS A 61 -12.52 -3.55 6.85
N ARG A 62 -13.17 -4.19 7.83
CA ARG A 62 -12.64 -5.39 8.47
C ARG A 62 -12.40 -6.52 7.47
N LYS A 63 -13.33 -6.74 6.54
CA LYS A 63 -13.23 -7.74 5.49
C LYS A 63 -12.00 -7.52 4.60
N PHE A 64 -11.70 -6.27 4.23
CA PHE A 64 -10.51 -5.95 3.47
C PHE A 64 -9.22 -6.28 4.23
N PHE A 65 -9.11 -5.88 5.48
CA PHE A 65 -7.91 -6.18 6.27
C PHE A 65 -7.76 -7.67 6.55
N ALA A 66 -8.86 -8.40 6.79
CA ALA A 66 -8.83 -9.85 6.90
C ALA A 66 -8.30 -10.52 5.63
N LEU A 67 -8.70 -10.04 4.45
CA LEU A 67 -8.18 -10.50 3.17
C LEU A 67 -6.67 -10.22 3.02
N ILE A 68 -6.22 -9.01 3.39
CA ILE A 68 -4.78 -8.66 3.35
C ILE A 68 -3.99 -9.53 4.32
N HIS A 69 -4.48 -9.76 5.54
CA HIS A 69 -3.82 -10.65 6.50
C HIS A 69 -3.71 -12.08 5.98
N LEU A 70 -4.81 -12.62 5.45
CA LEU A 70 -4.81 -13.97 4.87
C LEU A 70 -3.78 -14.09 3.75
N GLY A 71 -3.76 -13.16 2.81
CA GLY A 71 -2.78 -13.17 1.72
C GLY A 71 -1.34 -13.01 2.23
N PHE A 72 -1.12 -12.19 3.24
CA PHE A 72 0.19 -11.95 3.84
C PHE A 72 0.82 -13.20 4.45
N GLU A 73 0.03 -14.11 5.01
CA GLU A 73 0.54 -15.37 5.57
C GLU A 73 1.22 -16.25 4.51
N TYR A 74 0.71 -16.20 3.27
CA TYR A 74 1.23 -16.99 2.14
C TYR A 74 2.14 -16.18 1.21
N TRP A 75 2.37 -14.91 1.54
CA TRP A 75 3.21 -14.05 0.73
C TRP A 75 4.68 -14.17 1.11
N SER A 76 5.51 -14.35 0.10
CA SER A 76 6.96 -14.19 0.22
C SER A 76 7.37 -13.00 -0.64
N PRO A 77 8.04 -11.98 -0.06
CA PRO A 77 8.47 -10.84 -0.84
C PRO A 77 9.46 -11.29 -1.91
N ASP A 78 9.10 -11.08 -3.18
CA ASP A 78 10.05 -11.19 -4.28
C ASP A 78 10.87 -9.90 -4.33
N VAL A 79 11.93 -9.86 -3.53
CA VAL A 79 12.88 -8.75 -3.55
C VAL A 79 13.80 -8.96 -4.73
N SER A 80 13.39 -8.49 -5.91
CA SER A 80 14.31 -8.40 -7.04
C SER A 80 15.42 -7.42 -6.69
N LEU A 81 16.58 -7.94 -6.28
CA LEU A 81 17.76 -7.15 -5.95
C LEU A 81 18.45 -6.55 -7.18
N ILE A 82 17.96 -6.90 -8.37
CA ILE A 82 18.36 -6.35 -9.65
C ILE A 82 17.11 -5.81 -10.34
N SER A 83 17.11 -4.52 -10.65
CA SER A 83 16.02 -3.89 -11.40
C SER A 83 16.14 -4.17 -12.90
N GLU A 84 15.02 -4.11 -13.64
CA GLU A 84 15.03 -4.21 -15.11
C GLU A 84 15.98 -3.20 -15.79
N PRO A 85 16.03 -1.92 -15.38
CA PRO A 85 17.00 -0.98 -15.92
C PRO A 85 18.46 -1.41 -15.72
N GLU A 86 18.81 -1.95 -14.55
CA GLU A 86 20.16 -2.44 -14.27
C GLU A 86 20.53 -3.65 -15.12
N TYR A 87 19.58 -4.56 -15.28
CA TYR A 87 19.73 -5.67 -16.21
C TYR A 87 20.00 -5.18 -17.64
N TYR A 88 19.18 -4.26 -18.12
CA TYR A 88 19.34 -3.66 -19.45
C TYR A 88 20.69 -2.97 -19.59
N ILE A 89 21.09 -2.13 -18.65
CA ILE A 89 22.38 -1.40 -18.69
C ILE A 89 23.55 -2.38 -18.73
N ALA A 90 23.56 -3.43 -17.93
CA ALA A 90 24.64 -4.41 -17.90
C ALA A 90 24.79 -5.12 -19.25
N HIS A 91 23.69 -5.58 -19.82
CA HIS A 91 23.68 -6.28 -21.10
C HIS A 91 24.01 -5.36 -22.27
N GLU A 92 23.45 -4.15 -22.30
CA GLU A 92 23.72 -3.18 -23.37
C GLU A 92 25.17 -2.70 -23.32
N THR A 93 25.74 -2.47 -22.13
CA THR A 93 27.15 -2.12 -21.97
C THR A 93 28.07 -3.22 -22.51
N ALA A 94 27.81 -4.48 -22.18
CA ALA A 94 28.58 -5.62 -22.68
C ALA A 94 28.48 -5.73 -24.21
N LYS A 95 27.29 -5.51 -24.78
CA LYS A 95 27.05 -5.52 -26.22
C LYS A 95 27.82 -4.42 -26.94
N GLN A 96 27.72 -3.17 -26.45
CA GLN A 96 28.42 -2.03 -26.98
C GLN A 96 29.95 -2.22 -26.93
N PHE A 97 30.45 -2.80 -25.84
CA PHE A 97 31.88 -3.12 -25.75
C PHE A 97 32.34 -4.12 -26.81
N CYS A 98 31.58 -5.19 -27.06
CA CYS A 98 31.88 -6.15 -28.12
C CYS A 98 31.85 -5.50 -29.51
N GLN A 99 30.91 -4.60 -29.78
CA GLN A 99 30.81 -3.84 -31.04
C GLN A 99 32.02 -2.94 -31.23
N LEU A 100 32.40 -2.16 -30.22
CA LEU A 100 33.58 -1.28 -30.28
C LEU A 100 34.88 -2.05 -30.49
N ALA A 101 34.95 -3.27 -29.97
CA ALA A 101 36.08 -4.17 -30.20
C ALA A 101 36.09 -4.84 -31.59
N GLY A 102 35.08 -4.56 -32.43
CA GLY A 102 34.90 -5.20 -33.74
C GLY A 102 34.62 -6.69 -33.71
N ARG A 103 34.09 -7.18 -32.58
CA ARG A 103 33.82 -8.60 -32.28
C ARG A 103 32.40 -8.78 -31.80
N GLU A 104 31.40 -8.45 -32.62
CA GLU A 104 29.98 -8.59 -32.27
C GLU A 104 29.60 -10.04 -31.93
N ASP A 105 30.24 -11.00 -32.59
CA ASP A 105 30.09 -12.43 -32.32
C ASP A 105 30.40 -12.82 -30.87
N MET A 106 31.23 -12.05 -30.18
CA MET A 106 31.60 -12.30 -28.79
C MET A 106 30.49 -11.95 -27.80
N TYR A 107 29.50 -11.17 -28.19
CA TYR A 107 28.39 -10.88 -27.27
C TYR A 107 27.59 -12.12 -26.90
N GLU A 108 27.22 -12.92 -27.89
CA GLU A 108 26.47 -14.17 -27.67
C GLU A 108 27.25 -15.24 -26.88
N THR A 109 28.57 -15.25 -27.02
CA THR A 109 29.42 -16.26 -26.42
C THR A 109 29.94 -15.85 -25.04
N HIS A 110 30.34 -14.59 -24.86
CA HIS A 110 31.00 -14.11 -23.64
C HIS A 110 30.35 -12.86 -23.04
N GLY A 111 29.74 -11.98 -23.87
CA GLY A 111 29.16 -10.73 -23.43
C GLY A 111 27.99 -10.93 -22.46
N ILE A 112 27.13 -11.89 -22.76
CA ILE A 112 25.99 -12.27 -21.91
C ILE A 112 26.51 -12.82 -20.57
N GLU A 113 27.53 -13.67 -20.60
CA GLU A 113 28.11 -14.24 -19.38
C GLU A 113 28.74 -13.15 -18.50
N ILE A 114 29.48 -12.20 -19.09
CA ILE A 114 30.09 -11.09 -18.37
C ILE A 114 29.01 -10.22 -17.71
N ALA A 115 27.94 -9.86 -18.44
CA ALA A 115 26.81 -9.10 -17.88
C ALA A 115 26.19 -9.83 -16.67
N ASN A 116 25.94 -11.12 -16.80
CA ASN A 116 25.37 -11.94 -15.74
C ASN A 116 26.31 -12.07 -14.51
N ILE A 117 27.62 -12.16 -14.73
CA ILE A 117 28.60 -12.16 -13.63
C ILE A 117 28.57 -10.83 -12.87
N VAL A 118 28.50 -9.70 -13.58
CA VAL A 118 28.41 -8.37 -12.96
C VAL A 118 27.12 -8.25 -12.14
N LEU A 119 25.97 -8.62 -12.71
CA LEU A 119 24.69 -8.61 -12.05
C LEU A 119 24.68 -9.51 -10.78
N SER A 120 25.26 -10.70 -10.90
CA SER A 120 25.39 -11.63 -9.77
C SER A 120 26.24 -11.06 -8.63
N LYS A 121 27.31 -10.33 -8.94
CA LYS A 121 28.14 -9.64 -7.92
C LYS A 121 27.36 -8.53 -7.23
N ILE A 122 26.61 -7.72 -7.98
CA ILE A 122 25.75 -6.66 -7.44
C ILE A 122 24.68 -7.28 -6.53
N LYS A 123 24.01 -8.34 -7.02
CA LYS A 123 23.01 -9.08 -6.24
C LYS A 123 23.59 -9.57 -4.92
N LYS A 124 24.72 -10.26 -4.96
CA LYS A 124 25.39 -10.78 -3.75
C LYS A 124 25.80 -9.66 -2.78
N GLN A 125 26.27 -8.52 -3.29
CA GLN A 125 26.60 -7.38 -2.45
C GLN A 125 25.35 -6.80 -1.77
N ARG A 126 24.23 -6.73 -2.48
CA ARG A 126 22.97 -6.24 -1.91
C ARG A 126 22.37 -7.23 -0.90
N GLU A 127 22.44 -8.53 -1.18
CA GLU A 127 22.02 -9.59 -0.26
C GLU A 127 22.71 -9.47 1.11
N SER A 128 23.99 -9.07 1.13
CA SER A 128 24.72 -8.87 2.39
C SER A 128 24.26 -7.66 3.22
N HIS A 129 23.48 -6.75 2.63
CA HIS A 129 22.99 -5.52 3.26
C HIS A 129 21.46 -5.46 3.35
N CYS A 130 20.75 -6.36 2.69
CA CYS A 130 19.29 -6.45 2.74
C CYS A 130 18.89 -7.66 3.56
N ASP A 131 18.08 -7.44 4.59
CA ASP A 131 17.34 -8.49 5.25
C ASP A 131 15.99 -8.64 4.55
N PRO A 132 15.74 -9.72 3.78
CA PRO A 132 14.44 -9.94 3.14
C PRO A 132 13.28 -9.99 4.13
N GLU A 133 13.53 -10.46 5.35
CA GLU A 133 12.52 -10.48 6.42
C GLU A 133 12.13 -9.07 6.87
N ALA A 134 13.04 -8.09 6.80
CA ALA A 134 12.72 -6.69 7.09
C ALA A 134 11.72 -6.09 6.08
N TYR A 135 11.65 -6.64 4.88
CA TYR A 135 10.65 -6.26 3.86
C TYR A 135 9.30 -6.94 4.06
N LYS A 136 9.25 -8.05 4.79
CA LYS A 136 8.03 -8.79 5.07
C LYS A 136 7.21 -8.07 6.14
N CYS A 137 6.55 -6.98 5.74
CA CYS A 137 5.59 -6.30 6.59
C CYS A 137 4.24 -6.17 5.88
N ILE A 138 3.17 -6.19 6.65
CA ILE A 138 1.80 -6.19 6.14
C ILE A 138 1.46 -4.91 5.33
N GLU A 139 2.07 -3.78 5.68
CA GLU A 139 1.87 -2.54 4.96
C GLU A 139 2.51 -2.58 3.57
N ASN A 140 3.70 -3.14 3.43
CA ASN A 140 4.36 -3.33 2.14
C ASN A 140 3.56 -4.28 1.26
N TYR A 141 3.07 -5.37 1.83
CA TYR A 141 2.19 -6.30 1.11
C TYR A 141 0.92 -5.62 0.63
N ARG A 142 0.24 -4.89 1.51
CA ARG A 142 -0.96 -4.12 1.15
C ARG A 142 -0.68 -3.13 0.02
N TYR A 143 0.44 -2.42 0.06
CA TYR A 143 0.82 -1.48 -0.99
C TYR A 143 1.06 -2.18 -2.32
N GLN A 144 1.78 -3.30 -2.29
CA GLN A 144 2.02 -4.10 -3.50
C GLN A 144 0.70 -4.57 -4.10
N VAL A 145 -0.17 -5.21 -3.33
CA VAL A 145 -1.47 -5.69 -3.79
C VAL A 145 -2.33 -4.57 -4.40
N MET A 146 -2.36 -3.39 -3.78
CA MET A 146 -3.11 -2.25 -4.30
C MET A 146 -2.54 -1.71 -5.60
N ILE A 147 -1.21 -1.63 -5.72
CA ILE A 147 -0.52 -1.20 -6.94
C ILE A 147 -0.79 -2.18 -8.09
N GLU A 148 -0.72 -3.47 -7.82
CA GLU A 148 -0.98 -4.52 -8.82
C GLU A 148 -2.45 -4.61 -9.21
N ALA A 149 -3.35 -4.32 -8.29
CA ALA A 149 -4.78 -4.16 -8.58
C ALA A 149 -5.12 -2.87 -9.36
N GLY A 150 -4.13 -2.00 -9.61
CA GLY A 150 -4.31 -0.77 -10.38
C GLY A 150 -4.81 0.44 -9.56
N TYR A 151 -4.84 0.35 -8.23
CA TYR A 151 -5.32 1.42 -7.33
C TYR A 151 -4.17 2.26 -6.79
N PHE A 152 -3.57 3.07 -7.66
CA PHE A 152 -2.45 3.96 -7.31
C PHE A 152 -2.49 5.25 -8.10
N ASP A 153 -1.81 6.28 -7.60
CA ASP A 153 -1.48 7.51 -8.30
C ASP A 153 -0.01 7.52 -8.68
N LEU A 154 0.32 8.17 -9.79
CA LEU A 154 1.72 8.42 -10.18
C LEU A 154 2.18 9.73 -9.55
N GLU A 155 3.16 9.66 -8.68
CA GLU A 155 3.80 10.84 -8.09
C GLU A 155 5.16 11.08 -8.74
N MET A 156 5.38 12.32 -9.19
CA MET A 156 6.65 12.72 -9.77
C MET A 156 7.63 13.10 -8.64
N LEU A 157 8.78 12.49 -8.63
CA LEU A 157 9.85 12.81 -7.68
C LEU A 157 10.65 14.04 -8.13
N PRO A 158 11.29 14.79 -7.21
CA PRO A 158 12.10 15.96 -7.55
C PRO A 158 13.25 15.69 -8.53
N ASN A 159 13.71 14.44 -8.61
CA ASN A 159 14.76 13.98 -9.54
C ASN A 159 14.21 13.61 -10.93
N GLY A 160 12.93 13.85 -11.22
CA GLY A 160 12.28 13.50 -12.48
C GLY A 160 11.81 12.04 -12.58
N GLY A 161 12.06 11.20 -11.56
CA GLY A 161 11.53 9.86 -11.48
C GLY A 161 10.05 9.86 -11.13
N THR A 162 9.35 8.75 -11.38
CA THR A 162 7.96 8.54 -10.96
C THR A 162 7.87 7.38 -9.96
N VAL A 163 6.99 7.52 -8.98
CA VAL A 163 6.68 6.46 -8.02
C VAL A 163 5.17 6.22 -8.01
N LYS A 164 4.78 4.95 -7.91
CA LYS A 164 3.38 4.56 -7.72
C LYS A 164 3.04 4.67 -6.24
N ARG A 165 2.07 5.51 -5.91
CA ARG A 165 1.56 5.66 -4.55
C ARG A 165 0.18 5.01 -4.45
N PRO A 166 -0.03 3.96 -3.64
CA PRO A 166 -1.33 3.31 -3.52
C PRO A 166 -2.35 4.27 -2.91
N TRP A 167 -3.59 4.17 -3.36
CA TRP A 167 -4.67 5.00 -2.85
C TRP A 167 -4.89 4.78 -1.35
N SER A 168 -5.29 5.86 -0.69
CA SER A 168 -5.67 5.77 0.72
C SER A 168 -7.02 5.06 0.86
N ILE A 169 -7.03 3.99 1.66
CA ILE A 169 -8.24 3.25 2.02
C ILE A 169 -8.91 3.78 3.30
N ALA A 170 -8.53 4.98 3.75
CA ALA A 170 -9.17 5.61 4.90
C ALA A 170 -10.67 5.81 4.64
N PHE A 171 -11.47 5.72 5.72
CA PHE A 171 -12.94 5.87 5.65
C PHE A 171 -13.43 7.14 4.95
N GLU A 172 -12.58 8.18 4.95
CA GLU A 172 -12.90 9.48 4.41
C GLU A 172 -12.71 9.59 2.89
N ASN A 173 -11.93 8.68 2.31
CA ASN A 173 -11.40 8.84 0.95
C ASN A 173 -12.07 7.91 -0.08
N ALA A 174 -12.80 6.90 0.35
CA ALA A 174 -13.50 5.99 -0.56
C ALA A 174 -14.95 5.80 -0.11
N ASP A 175 -15.91 5.96 -1.03
CA ASP A 175 -17.29 5.56 -0.80
C ASP A 175 -17.44 4.03 -0.88
N GLN A 176 -18.65 3.54 -0.57
CA GLN A 176 -18.92 2.09 -0.53
C GLN A 176 -18.68 1.41 -1.89
N GLU A 177 -19.11 2.03 -2.98
CA GLU A 177 -18.99 1.46 -4.32
C GLU A 177 -17.52 1.38 -4.79
N GLN A 178 -16.75 2.43 -4.55
CA GLN A 178 -15.31 2.45 -4.83
C GLN A 178 -14.58 1.40 -4.02
N PHE A 179 -14.95 1.27 -2.74
CA PHE A 179 -14.32 0.30 -1.87
C PHE A 179 -14.60 -1.16 -2.28
N GLU A 180 -15.81 -1.46 -2.74
CA GLU A 180 -16.14 -2.79 -3.28
C GLU A 180 -15.32 -3.11 -4.52
N LYS A 181 -15.09 -2.13 -5.40
CA LYS A 181 -14.20 -2.29 -6.57
C LYS A 181 -12.77 -2.56 -6.14
N ILE A 182 -12.25 -1.79 -5.16
CA ILE A 182 -10.91 -1.99 -4.60
C ILE A 182 -10.80 -3.39 -3.98
N TYR A 183 -11.77 -3.78 -3.14
CA TYR A 183 -11.79 -5.10 -2.53
C TYR A 183 -11.74 -6.21 -3.57
N LYS A 184 -12.60 -6.15 -4.59
CA LYS A 184 -12.65 -7.15 -5.66
C LYS A 184 -11.34 -7.21 -6.47
N GLY A 185 -10.76 -6.06 -6.80
CA GLY A 185 -9.47 -6.01 -7.50
C GLY A 185 -8.35 -6.62 -6.67
N CYS A 186 -8.25 -6.25 -5.38
CA CYS A 186 -7.25 -6.84 -4.47
C CYS A 186 -7.48 -8.34 -4.25
N PHE A 187 -8.75 -8.77 -4.14
CA PHE A 187 -9.09 -10.19 -4.03
C PHE A 187 -8.56 -10.99 -5.24
N ASN A 188 -8.78 -10.50 -6.46
CA ASN A 188 -8.31 -11.16 -7.67
C ASN A 188 -6.77 -11.24 -7.73
N VAL A 189 -6.08 -10.18 -7.32
CA VAL A 189 -4.60 -10.17 -7.25
C VAL A 189 -4.11 -11.22 -6.26
N ILE A 190 -4.64 -11.22 -5.05
CA ILE A 190 -4.22 -12.15 -3.98
C ILE A 190 -4.55 -13.59 -4.37
N TRP A 191 -5.73 -13.84 -4.96
CA TRP A 191 -6.10 -15.14 -5.48
C TRP A 191 -5.08 -15.64 -6.51
N ASN A 192 -4.83 -14.85 -7.55
CA ASN A 192 -3.97 -15.26 -8.66
C ASN A 192 -2.49 -15.39 -8.29
N GLN A 193 -2.01 -14.66 -7.29
CA GLN A 193 -0.59 -14.71 -6.91
C GLN A 193 -0.24 -15.89 -6.01
N SER A 194 -1.08 -16.19 -5.04
CA SER A 194 -0.70 -17.13 -3.99
C SER A 194 -1.81 -18.09 -3.55
N LEU A 195 -3.04 -17.64 -3.45
CA LEU A 195 -4.07 -18.41 -2.76
C LEU A 195 -4.77 -19.44 -3.61
N PHE A 196 -4.69 -19.35 -4.95
CA PHE A 196 -5.22 -20.38 -5.86
C PHE A 196 -4.56 -21.76 -5.68
N GLN A 197 -3.35 -21.80 -5.10
CA GLN A 197 -2.66 -23.05 -4.76
C GLN A 197 -3.04 -23.60 -3.39
N VAL A 198 -3.68 -22.80 -2.56
CA VAL A 198 -4.01 -23.11 -1.16
C VAL A 198 -5.48 -23.50 -1.01
N PHE A 199 -6.35 -22.83 -1.73
CA PHE A 199 -7.81 -23.03 -1.69
C PHE A 199 -8.30 -23.66 -2.98
N ASN A 200 -9.32 -24.51 -2.88
CA ASN A 200 -9.87 -25.20 -4.05
C ASN A 200 -10.66 -24.25 -4.97
N ASP A 201 -11.29 -23.24 -4.39
CA ASP A 201 -12.07 -22.23 -5.11
C ASP A 201 -12.11 -20.89 -4.36
N GLU A 202 -12.59 -19.85 -5.07
CA GLU A 202 -12.75 -18.50 -4.50
C GLU A 202 -13.73 -18.45 -3.33
N GLN A 203 -14.72 -19.36 -3.29
CA GLN A 203 -15.70 -19.40 -2.21
C GLN A 203 -15.07 -19.90 -0.92
N GLU A 204 -14.19 -20.87 -1.00
CA GLU A 204 -13.44 -21.36 0.15
C GLU A 204 -12.52 -20.27 0.71
N MET A 205 -11.82 -19.54 -0.16
CA MET A 205 -11.04 -18.37 0.21
C MET A 205 -11.88 -17.29 0.89
N GLN A 206 -13.08 -16.97 0.34
CA GLN A 206 -13.98 -16.02 0.97
C GLN A 206 -14.44 -16.47 2.36
N ASN A 207 -14.73 -17.75 2.52
CA ASN A 207 -15.08 -18.31 3.82
C ASN A 207 -13.92 -18.21 4.83
N ALA A 208 -12.68 -18.37 4.38
CA ALA A 208 -11.51 -18.16 5.21
C ALA A 208 -11.38 -16.68 5.65
N VAL A 209 -11.61 -15.73 4.74
CA VAL A 209 -11.65 -14.28 5.08
C VAL A 209 -12.70 -13.99 6.16
N TYR A 210 -13.90 -14.57 6.06
CA TYR A 210 -14.94 -14.39 7.09
C TYR A 210 -14.52 -14.94 8.45
N ARG A 211 -13.87 -16.11 8.48
CA ARG A 211 -13.33 -16.65 9.75
C ARG A 211 -12.27 -15.73 10.36
N PHE A 212 -11.36 -15.17 9.53
CA PHE A 212 -10.39 -14.19 10.02
C PHE A 212 -11.06 -12.95 10.63
N MET A 213 -12.21 -12.51 10.09
CA MET A 213 -12.95 -11.36 10.64
C MET A 213 -13.52 -11.64 12.04
N GLU A 214 -13.83 -12.90 12.36
CA GLU A 214 -14.39 -13.28 13.67
C GLU A 214 -13.31 -13.26 14.77
N PHE A 215 -12.04 -13.44 14.41
CA PHE A 215 -10.91 -13.47 15.33
C PHE A 215 -10.13 -12.13 15.43
N ALA A 216 -10.41 -11.15 14.56
CA ALA A 216 -9.79 -9.84 14.54
C ALA A 216 -10.68 -8.76 15.17
#